data_15f94aecefcaf0d524b0c506707d5dc9
#
_entry.id   15f94aecefcaf0d524b0c506707d5dc9
#
_cell.length_a   1.000
_cell.length_b   1.000
_cell.length_c   1.000
_cell.angle_alpha   90.00
_cell.angle_beta   90.00
_cell.angle_gamma   90.00
#
_symmetry.space_group_name_H-M   'P 1'
#
loop_
_entity.id
_entity.type
_entity.pdbx_description
1 polymer ?
#
loop_
_entity_poly.entity_id
_entity_poly.type
_entity_poly.pdbx_seq_one_letter_code
_entity_poly.pdbx_strand_id
1 'polypeptide(L)'
;MLGDNKDKFALAIMHSKVANTLEKLEVLDYWKYTDANGVQRPMKIGSANGYTVIVDDGVPVVEATPEAPAQYTTYLLGEGVLRRGNGRLDIPAEIARDPAKNGGQDTLYTRIREAIHPNGFSFKVPTSGWTESPTDAQLAAKANWVRKFDDKAIPMAKIITQG
;
A
#
# COMPACT_ATOMS: atom_id res chain seq x y z
N MET A 1 13.28 15.59 4.98
CA MET A 1 13.71 14.36 5.67
C MET A 1 13.37 14.48 7.14
N LEU A 2 13.01 13.38 7.79
CA LEU A 2 12.54 13.36 9.20
C LEU A 2 13.59 13.73 10.24
N GLY A 3 14.87 13.91 9.88
CA GLY A 3 15.94 14.24 10.81
C GLY A 3 16.03 13.25 11.97
N ASP A 4 15.83 13.74 13.20
CA ASP A 4 15.88 12.91 14.42
C ASP A 4 14.77 11.84 14.52
N ASN A 5 13.78 11.89 13.62
CA ASN A 5 12.68 10.91 13.57
C ASN A 5 12.91 9.76 12.57
N LYS A 6 14.14 9.54 12.11
CA LYS A 6 14.49 8.45 11.18
C LYS A 6 14.10 7.06 11.71
N ASP A 7 14.17 6.89 13.04
CA ASP A 7 13.87 5.60 13.71
C ASP A 7 12.38 5.26 13.73
N LYS A 8 11.52 6.18 13.29
CA LYS A 8 10.07 5.92 13.13
C LYS A 8 9.73 5.12 11.88
N PHE A 9 10.66 5.01 10.93
CA PHE A 9 10.45 4.15 9.76
C PHE A 9 10.61 2.68 10.15
N ALA A 10 9.61 1.87 9.81
CA ALA A 10 9.59 0.45 10.15
C ALA A 10 9.48 -0.44 8.89
N LEU A 11 8.88 0.08 7.82
CA LEU A 11 8.56 -0.68 6.62
C LEU A 11 9.14 -0.01 5.38
N ALA A 12 9.77 -0.80 4.52
CA ALA A 12 10.21 -0.41 3.19
C ALA A 12 9.50 -1.27 2.13
N ILE A 13 8.86 -0.63 1.15
CA ILE A 13 8.25 -1.31 0.01
C ILE A 13 9.06 -0.93 -1.22
N MET A 14 9.62 -1.90 -1.92
CA MET A 14 10.51 -1.67 -3.04
C MET A 14 10.32 -2.66 -4.18
N HIS A 15 10.73 -2.26 -5.36
CA HIS A 15 10.74 -3.11 -6.55
C HIS A 15 11.80 -4.21 -6.44
N SER A 16 11.55 -5.39 -7.03
CA SER A 16 12.45 -6.53 -7.03
C SER A 16 13.86 -6.21 -7.56
N LYS A 17 13.97 -5.28 -8.51
CA LYS A 17 15.27 -4.83 -9.05
C LYS A 17 16.14 -4.18 -7.98
N VAL A 18 15.56 -3.28 -7.18
CA VAL A 18 16.25 -2.61 -6.07
C VAL A 18 16.59 -3.62 -4.98
N ALA A 19 15.64 -4.51 -4.64
CA ALA A 19 15.86 -5.55 -3.65
C ALA A 19 17.03 -6.49 -4.03
N ASN A 20 17.11 -6.89 -5.30
CA ASN A 20 18.20 -7.73 -5.82
C ASN A 20 19.57 -7.02 -5.74
N THR A 21 19.59 -5.71 -5.97
CA THR A 21 20.83 -4.93 -5.82
C THR A 21 21.26 -4.85 -4.35
N LEU A 22 20.32 -4.66 -3.42
CA LEU A 22 20.62 -4.64 -1.98
C LEU A 22 21.02 -6.02 -1.45
N GLU A 23 20.45 -7.10 -2.00
CA GLU A 23 20.84 -8.48 -1.67
C GLU A 23 22.29 -8.77 -2.10
N LYS A 24 22.70 -8.36 -3.31
CA LYS A 24 24.07 -8.48 -3.80
C LYS A 24 25.08 -7.68 -2.98
N LEU A 25 24.65 -6.58 -2.36
CA LEU A 25 25.46 -5.77 -1.46
C LEU A 25 25.43 -6.29 -0.01
N GLU A 26 24.79 -7.45 0.24
CA GLU A 26 24.64 -8.05 1.57
C GLU A 26 23.97 -7.15 2.61
N VAL A 27 23.12 -6.21 2.14
CA VAL A 27 22.35 -5.28 2.98
C VAL A 27 20.96 -5.82 3.28
N LEU A 28 20.41 -6.64 2.39
CA LEU A 28 19.07 -7.22 2.48
C LEU A 28 19.16 -8.72 2.75
N ASP A 29 18.58 -9.15 3.89
CA ASP A 29 18.39 -10.55 4.24
C ASP A 29 16.91 -10.93 4.12
N TYR A 30 16.61 -11.93 3.30
CA TYR A 30 15.27 -12.49 3.20
C TYR A 30 14.95 -13.44 4.35
N TRP A 31 13.76 -13.31 4.87
CA TRP A 31 13.24 -14.28 5.83
C TRP A 31 12.99 -15.61 5.12
N LYS A 32 13.25 -16.69 5.85
CA LYS A 32 13.08 -18.05 5.35
C LYS A 32 12.04 -18.77 6.18
N TYR A 33 11.21 -19.55 5.52
CA TYR A 33 10.33 -20.51 6.20
C TYR A 33 10.74 -21.93 5.84
N THR A 34 10.55 -22.85 6.76
CA THR A 34 10.79 -24.27 6.54
C THR A 34 9.47 -24.92 6.12
N ASP A 35 9.45 -25.54 4.96
CA ASP A 35 8.28 -26.29 4.50
C ASP A 35 8.10 -27.62 5.25
N ALA A 36 7.00 -28.33 4.98
CA ALA A 36 6.69 -29.61 5.62
C ALA A 36 7.76 -30.71 5.37
N ASN A 37 8.61 -30.54 4.36
CA ASN A 37 9.68 -31.45 4.00
C ASN A 37 11.05 -31.05 4.60
N GLY A 38 11.09 -30.02 5.46
CA GLY A 38 12.32 -29.55 6.10
C GLY A 38 13.17 -28.63 5.20
N VAL A 39 12.70 -28.23 4.02
CA VAL A 39 13.43 -27.36 3.10
C VAL A 39 13.17 -25.88 3.44
N GLN A 40 14.24 -25.10 3.60
CA GLN A 40 14.16 -23.66 3.81
C GLN A 40 13.91 -22.94 2.47
N ARG A 41 12.87 -22.13 2.43
CA ARG A 41 12.51 -21.30 1.26
C ARG A 41 12.51 -19.81 1.63
N PRO A 42 13.08 -18.94 0.78
CA PRO A 42 13.03 -17.50 1.01
C PRO A 42 11.59 -16.96 0.84
N MET A 43 11.24 -15.98 1.63
CA MET A 43 10.00 -15.22 1.52
C MET A 43 10.25 -13.90 0.77
N LYS A 44 9.19 -13.28 0.22
CA LYS A 44 9.26 -11.92 -0.35
C LYS A 44 9.31 -10.81 0.71
N ILE A 45 9.64 -11.17 1.93
CA ILE A 45 9.78 -10.30 3.08
C ILE A 45 11.18 -10.50 3.62
N GLY A 46 11.87 -9.42 3.89
CA GLY A 46 13.23 -9.44 4.42
C GLY A 46 13.45 -8.33 5.44
N SER A 47 14.67 -8.17 5.86
CA SER A 47 15.11 -7.07 6.71
C SER A 47 16.36 -6.41 6.10
N ALA A 48 16.39 -5.09 6.15
CA ALA A 48 17.54 -4.28 5.73
C ALA A 48 17.67 -3.08 6.66
N ASN A 49 18.83 -2.90 7.28
CA ASN A 49 19.12 -1.77 8.17
C ASN A 49 18.05 -1.49 9.24
N GLY A 50 17.40 -2.55 9.78
CA GLY A 50 16.35 -2.41 10.79
C GLY A 50 14.95 -2.16 10.24
N TYR A 51 14.78 -2.07 8.92
CA TYR A 51 13.46 -1.97 8.27
C TYR A 51 12.99 -3.37 7.85
N THR A 52 11.70 -3.62 8.00
CA THR A 52 11.04 -4.74 7.32
C THR A 52 10.88 -4.38 5.84
N VAL A 53 11.41 -5.21 4.95
CA VAL A 53 11.35 -4.99 3.51
C VAL A 53 10.30 -5.90 2.89
N ILE A 54 9.38 -5.30 2.13
CA ILE A 54 8.42 -6.02 1.27
C ILE A 54 8.80 -5.75 -0.18
N VAL A 55 8.97 -6.83 -0.95
CA VAL A 55 9.27 -6.75 -2.38
C VAL A 55 7.97 -6.85 -3.16
N ASP A 56 7.65 -5.79 -3.91
CA ASP A 56 6.45 -5.71 -4.74
C ASP A 56 6.77 -4.97 -6.05
N ASP A 57 6.53 -5.63 -7.17
CA ASP A 57 6.75 -5.06 -8.51
C ASP A 57 5.60 -4.14 -8.96
N GLY A 58 4.55 -4.00 -8.16
CA GLY A 58 3.48 -3.02 -8.38
C GLY A 58 3.85 -1.58 -8.02
N VAL A 59 5.03 -1.32 -7.44
CA VAL A 59 5.49 0.05 -7.18
C VAL A 59 5.80 0.79 -8.47
N PRO A 60 5.57 2.13 -8.53
CA PRO A 60 5.79 2.92 -9.73
C PRO A 60 7.23 2.85 -10.23
N VAL A 61 7.38 2.54 -11.52
CA VAL A 61 8.64 2.53 -12.24
C VAL A 61 8.54 3.53 -13.39
N VAL A 62 9.59 4.31 -13.59
CA VAL A 62 9.78 5.12 -14.79
C VAL A 62 10.72 4.35 -15.69
N GLU A 63 10.24 3.95 -16.85
CA GLU A 63 11.00 3.17 -17.83
C GLU A 63 12.23 3.94 -18.32
N ALA A 64 13.27 3.21 -18.70
CA ALA A 64 14.46 3.79 -19.28
C ALA A 64 14.13 4.44 -20.63
N THR A 65 14.69 5.63 -20.85
CA THR A 65 14.69 6.31 -22.16
C THR A 65 16.12 6.34 -22.70
N PRO A 66 16.34 6.66 -24.01
CA PRO A 66 17.70 6.82 -24.52
C PRO A 66 18.57 7.85 -23.79
N GLU A 67 17.90 8.78 -23.07
CA GLU A 67 18.55 9.90 -22.36
C GLU A 67 18.66 9.68 -20.85
N ALA A 68 17.88 8.74 -20.28
CA ALA A 68 17.82 8.53 -18.83
C ALA A 68 17.61 7.05 -18.47
N PRO A 69 18.32 6.52 -17.46
CA PRO A 69 18.11 5.15 -16.97
C PRO A 69 16.76 5.01 -16.28
N ALA A 70 16.29 3.76 -16.17
CA ALA A 70 15.07 3.44 -15.42
C ALA A 70 15.16 3.90 -13.98
N GLN A 71 14.04 4.40 -13.44
CA GLN A 71 13.95 4.85 -12.07
C GLN A 71 12.90 4.02 -11.32
N TYR A 72 13.31 3.49 -10.17
CA TYR A 72 12.50 2.66 -9.30
C TYR A 72 12.12 3.43 -8.04
N THR A 73 10.86 3.32 -7.65
CA THR A 73 10.37 3.98 -6.44
C THR A 73 10.43 3.02 -5.26
N THR A 74 10.99 3.48 -4.15
CA THR A 74 10.92 2.82 -2.85
C THR A 74 10.16 3.71 -1.87
N TYR A 75 9.16 3.13 -1.18
CA TYR A 75 8.43 3.81 -0.13
C TYR A 75 8.94 3.37 1.24
N LEU A 76 9.29 4.35 2.08
CA LEU A 76 9.56 4.13 3.49
C LEU A 76 8.37 4.61 4.30
N LEU A 77 7.81 3.73 5.11
CA LEU A 77 6.62 3.97 5.91
C LEU A 77 6.93 3.73 7.39
N GLY A 78 6.50 4.65 8.22
CA GLY A 78 6.58 4.51 9.66
C GLY A 78 5.28 3.95 10.25
N GLU A 79 5.32 3.65 11.54
CA GLU A 79 4.15 3.19 12.26
C GLU A 79 3.05 4.26 12.27
N GLY A 80 1.81 3.84 12.06
CA GLY A 80 0.64 4.71 12.07
C GLY A 80 0.48 5.63 10.85
N VAL A 81 1.27 5.46 9.79
CA VAL A 81 1.15 6.21 8.53
C VAL A 81 -0.18 5.98 7.84
N LEU A 82 -0.65 4.74 7.81
CA LEU A 82 -1.94 4.37 7.26
C LEU A 82 -2.89 4.01 8.41
N ARG A 83 -4.06 4.63 8.40
CA ARG A 83 -5.14 4.31 9.32
C ARG A 83 -6.23 3.57 8.57
N ARG A 84 -6.70 2.48 9.16
CA ARG A 84 -7.80 1.67 8.66
C ARG A 84 -8.98 1.82 9.60
N GLY A 85 -10.17 2.00 9.05
CA GLY A 85 -11.41 2.08 9.79
C GLY A 85 -12.55 1.40 9.05
N ASN A 86 -13.47 0.80 9.78
CA ASN A 86 -14.69 0.25 9.22
C ASN A 86 -15.77 1.34 9.22
N GLY A 87 -16.36 1.60 8.06
CA GLY A 87 -17.48 2.50 7.91
C GLY A 87 -18.78 1.84 8.40
N ARG A 88 -19.66 2.65 9.01
CA ARG A 88 -21.02 2.19 9.36
C ARG A 88 -21.82 1.99 8.08
N LEU A 89 -22.59 0.90 8.03
CA LEU A 89 -23.57 0.60 7.00
C LEU A 89 -24.96 0.57 7.63
N ASP A 90 -25.93 1.17 6.96
CA ASP A 90 -27.33 1.14 7.43
C ASP A 90 -27.92 -0.26 7.27
N ILE A 91 -27.60 -0.95 6.16
CA ILE A 91 -28.04 -2.31 5.89
C ILE A 91 -26.80 -3.16 5.56
N PRO A 92 -26.17 -3.80 6.56
CA PRO A 92 -24.98 -4.62 6.33
C PRO A 92 -25.29 -5.96 5.67
N ALA A 93 -26.47 -6.50 5.88
CA ALA A 93 -26.92 -7.75 5.28
C ALA A 93 -28.37 -7.65 4.85
N GLU A 94 -28.69 -8.20 3.71
CA GLU A 94 -30.03 -8.17 3.11
C GLU A 94 -30.30 -9.49 2.39
N ILE A 95 -31.52 -10.03 2.55
CA ILE A 95 -31.95 -11.23 1.85
C ILE A 95 -33.01 -10.83 0.81
N ALA A 96 -32.79 -11.20 -0.45
CA ALA A 96 -33.76 -11.04 -1.52
C ALA A 96 -34.22 -12.43 -1.97
N ARG A 97 -35.56 -12.61 -2.06
CA ARG A 97 -36.18 -13.84 -2.57
C ARG A 97 -36.72 -13.62 -3.97
N ASP A 98 -36.29 -14.45 -4.89
CA ASP A 98 -36.84 -14.50 -6.26
C ASP A 98 -37.70 -15.77 -6.44
N PRO A 99 -39.05 -15.67 -6.41
CA PRO A 99 -39.92 -16.81 -6.53
C PRO A 99 -39.96 -17.40 -7.95
N ALA A 100 -39.50 -16.65 -8.96
CA ALA A 100 -39.52 -17.07 -10.36
C ALA A 100 -38.38 -18.01 -10.73
N LYS A 101 -37.34 -18.09 -9.90
CA LYS A 101 -36.16 -18.93 -10.14
C LYS A 101 -36.15 -20.16 -9.24
N ASN A 102 -35.91 -21.33 -9.82
CA ASN A 102 -35.71 -22.60 -9.10
C ASN A 102 -36.76 -22.92 -8.03
N GLY A 103 -38.03 -22.50 -8.20
CA GLY A 103 -39.06 -22.69 -7.19
C GLY A 103 -38.94 -21.79 -5.95
N GLY A 104 -38.09 -20.77 -6.02
CA GLY A 104 -37.80 -19.82 -4.98
C GLY A 104 -36.32 -19.86 -4.62
N GLN A 105 -35.55 -18.86 -5.09
CA GLN A 105 -34.14 -18.69 -4.79
C GLN A 105 -33.99 -17.55 -3.79
N ASP A 106 -33.25 -17.81 -2.69
CA ASP A 106 -32.87 -16.78 -1.72
C ASP A 106 -31.42 -16.36 -1.99
N THR A 107 -31.18 -15.04 -2.10
CA THR A 107 -29.86 -14.46 -2.29
C THR A 107 -29.50 -13.59 -1.07
N LEU A 108 -28.40 -13.91 -0.42
CA LEU A 108 -27.85 -13.11 0.67
C LEU A 108 -26.84 -12.10 0.12
N TYR A 109 -27.12 -10.82 0.29
CA TYR A 109 -26.20 -9.72 0.00
C TYR A 109 -25.53 -9.29 1.30
N THR A 110 -24.21 -9.33 1.32
CA THR A 110 -23.41 -8.77 2.42
C THR A 110 -22.60 -7.59 1.92
N ARG A 111 -22.53 -6.53 2.70
CA ARG A 111 -21.79 -5.30 2.38
C ARG A 111 -20.78 -5.03 3.46
N ILE A 112 -19.56 -4.68 3.03
CA ILE A 112 -18.48 -4.23 3.93
C ILE A 112 -18.04 -2.86 3.41
N ARG A 113 -17.90 -1.89 4.32
CA ARG A 113 -17.34 -0.59 4.02
C ARG A 113 -16.08 -0.41 4.85
N GLU A 114 -14.99 -0.18 4.16
CA GLU A 114 -13.70 0.02 4.75
C GLU A 114 -13.08 1.31 4.20
N ALA A 115 -12.40 2.06 5.06
CA ALA A 115 -11.65 3.24 4.68
C ALA A 115 -10.20 3.07 5.10
N ILE A 116 -9.27 3.28 4.16
CA ILE A 116 -7.83 3.37 4.41
C ILE A 116 -7.41 4.80 4.09
N HIS A 117 -6.77 5.46 5.04
CA HIS A 117 -6.44 6.86 4.93
C HIS A 117 -5.02 7.14 5.42
N PRO A 118 -4.19 7.89 4.64
CA PRO A 118 -2.87 8.30 5.10
C PRO A 118 -2.99 9.37 6.19
N ASN A 119 -2.27 9.17 7.28
CA ASN A 119 -2.25 10.09 8.41
C ASN A 119 -1.52 11.39 8.03
N GLY A 120 -2.07 12.52 8.47
CA GLY A 120 -1.49 13.84 8.18
C GLY A 120 -1.97 14.50 6.88
N PHE A 121 -2.80 13.82 6.12
CA PHE A 121 -3.44 14.34 4.91
C PHE A 121 -4.96 14.41 5.09
N SER A 122 -5.61 15.25 4.28
CA SER A 122 -7.07 15.32 4.17
C SER A 122 -7.44 15.13 2.71
N PHE A 123 -8.41 14.26 2.44
CA PHE A 123 -8.95 14.08 1.10
C PHE A 123 -10.04 15.12 0.86
N LYS A 124 -9.91 15.85 -0.24
CA LYS A 124 -10.89 16.84 -0.68
C LYS A 124 -11.84 16.16 -1.66
N VAL A 125 -13.10 16.03 -1.25
CA VAL A 125 -14.14 15.44 -2.09
C VAL A 125 -14.31 16.28 -3.35
N PRO A 126 -14.19 15.70 -4.56
CA PRO A 126 -14.46 16.42 -5.80
C PRO A 126 -15.91 16.91 -5.87
N THR A 127 -16.12 18.09 -6.46
CA THR A 127 -17.45 18.70 -6.60
C THR A 127 -18.31 18.03 -7.68
N SER A 128 -17.71 17.27 -8.58
CA SER A 128 -18.38 16.54 -9.66
C SER A 128 -17.86 15.12 -9.78
N GLY A 129 -18.70 14.21 -10.22
CA GLY A 129 -18.34 12.79 -10.41
C GLY A 129 -18.04 12.04 -9.12
N TRP A 130 -18.50 12.56 -7.97
CA TRP A 130 -18.37 11.87 -6.69
C TRP A 130 -19.48 10.82 -6.57
N THR A 131 -19.05 9.60 -6.29
CA THR A 131 -19.90 8.53 -5.81
C THR A 131 -19.56 8.27 -4.35
N GLU A 132 -20.19 7.34 -3.69
CA GLU A 132 -19.91 7.04 -2.26
C GLU A 132 -18.46 6.58 -2.00
N SER A 133 -17.72 6.19 -3.04
CA SER A 133 -16.30 5.81 -2.97
C SER A 133 -15.48 6.58 -4.00
N PRO A 134 -14.25 7.01 -3.67
CA PRO A 134 -13.36 7.62 -4.64
C PRO A 134 -12.92 6.58 -5.67
N THR A 135 -12.78 7.01 -6.92
CA THR A 135 -12.14 6.21 -7.97
C THR A 135 -10.62 6.25 -7.83
N ASP A 136 -9.92 5.28 -8.43
CA ASP A 136 -8.45 5.25 -8.42
C ASP A 136 -7.85 6.51 -9.05
N ALA A 137 -8.46 7.05 -10.11
CA ALA A 137 -8.05 8.31 -10.71
C ALA A 137 -8.20 9.51 -9.75
N GLN A 138 -9.27 9.53 -8.94
CA GLN A 138 -9.47 10.57 -7.93
C GLN A 138 -8.46 10.45 -6.78
N LEU A 139 -8.10 9.22 -6.38
CA LEU A 139 -7.08 8.96 -5.37
C LEU A 139 -5.68 9.32 -5.88
N ALA A 140 -5.37 9.06 -7.14
CA ALA A 140 -4.09 9.41 -7.76
C ALA A 140 -3.91 10.91 -7.98
N ALA A 141 -4.99 11.68 -8.06
CA ALA A 141 -4.94 13.11 -8.31
C ALA A 141 -4.42 13.88 -7.08
N LYS A 142 -3.20 14.43 -7.18
CA LYS A 142 -2.57 15.24 -6.12
C LYS A 142 -3.44 16.41 -5.64
N ALA A 143 -4.25 17.00 -6.52
CA ALA A 143 -5.14 18.11 -6.20
C ALA A 143 -6.23 17.78 -5.16
N ASN A 144 -6.56 16.48 -5.01
CA ASN A 144 -7.56 15.99 -4.07
C ASN A 144 -6.99 15.77 -2.66
N TRP A 145 -5.69 15.93 -2.48
CA TRP A 145 -5.02 15.72 -1.20
C TRP A 145 -4.49 17.05 -0.65
N VAL A 146 -4.81 17.34 0.59
CA VAL A 146 -4.32 18.51 1.31
C VAL A 146 -3.53 18.04 2.52
N ARG A 147 -2.26 18.43 2.59
CA ARG A 147 -1.44 18.17 3.76
C ARG A 147 -1.93 19.02 4.94
N LYS A 148 -2.10 18.40 6.10
CA LYS A 148 -2.55 19.01 7.34
C LYS A 148 -1.47 19.08 8.41
N PHE A 149 -0.52 18.13 8.39
CA PHE A 149 0.59 18.08 9.33
C PHE A 149 1.90 18.57 8.69
N ASP A 150 2.83 18.97 9.53
CA ASP A 150 4.18 19.29 9.10
C ASP A 150 4.90 18.06 8.51
N ASP A 151 5.83 18.28 7.57
CA ASP A 151 6.58 17.21 6.92
C ASP A 151 7.31 16.28 7.90
N LYS A 152 7.83 16.84 9.01
CA LYS A 152 8.52 16.08 10.04
C LYS A 152 7.58 15.19 10.88
N ALA A 153 6.29 15.51 10.90
CA ALA A 153 5.30 14.75 11.64
C ALA A 153 4.71 13.57 10.85
N ILE A 154 4.94 13.54 9.52
CA ILE A 154 4.43 12.49 8.65
C ILE A 154 5.57 11.48 8.39
N PRO A 155 5.55 10.29 9.01
CA PRO A 155 6.61 9.29 8.84
C PRO A 155 6.45 8.51 7.51
N MET A 156 6.52 9.24 6.40
CA MET A 156 6.45 8.70 5.05
C MET A 156 7.54 9.35 4.20
N ALA A 157 8.29 8.54 3.47
CA ALA A 157 9.28 9.03 2.54
C ALA A 157 9.26 8.22 1.24
N LYS A 158 9.61 8.89 0.14
CA LYS A 158 9.77 8.29 -1.17
C LYS A 158 11.23 8.44 -1.59
N ILE A 159 11.86 7.35 -1.97
CA ILE A 159 13.21 7.30 -2.51
C ILE A 159 13.11 6.87 -3.97
N ILE A 160 13.84 7.53 -4.84
CA ILE A 160 13.93 7.19 -6.27
C ILE A 160 15.38 6.76 -6.52
N THR A 161 15.55 5.56 -7.06
CA THR A 161 16.86 4.95 -7.38
C THR A 161 16.88 4.43 -8.80
N GLN A 162 18.06 4.16 -9.32
CA GLN A 162 18.22 3.58 -10.67
C GLN A 162 18.26 2.02 -10.66
N GLY A 163 18.12 1.40 -9.50
CA GLY A 163 18.10 -0.05 -9.34
C GLY A 163 19.47 -0.62 -9.00
#